data_d77a0381c9a17f778d04ff340ecd4452
#
_entry.id   d77a0381c9a17f778d04ff340ecd4452
#
_cell.length_a   1.000
_cell.length_b   1.000
_cell.length_c   1.000
_cell.angle_alpha   90.00
_cell.angle_beta   90.00
_cell.angle_gamma   90.00
#
_symmetry.space_group_name_H-M   'P 1'
#
loop_
_entity.id
_entity.type
_entity.pdbx_description
1 polymer ?
#
loop_
_entity_poly.entity_id
_entity_poly.type
_entity_poly.pdbx_seq_one_letter_code
_entity_poly.pdbx_strand_id
1 'polypeptide(L)'
;MQQTLMRSFLCALALATAITPAVQAASHAQPATMRLDYQHSGNALGEHYAVERVLVEPLPWPGSMARTLDDSNRGVNMVEVVDIKSGKVLYSRGFSTIFGEWSSTDEAKTTTRAFQESVRFPQPEQPVRVRILKRDERGLFSIVWSTDVDPKAQDVIRQQPPASVKPIPIRVSGASADKVDLLILGDGYTAAEMGSFEATARKLADHLFTVSPFRERADDFNVWAMAAPTQESGVSRPSTGVHHASPLGTRYDIFGSERYVLTTDNRALRDLAQYAPYEFIEILVNNDTYGGGGIFGQFSTAAANNDWANYLFVHEFGHHFAGLADEYYTSPVAYQSNGERQEPWEPNATALRDPAKLKWKSHVKAGTPLPTPWPKEAYDSHAREYQKERAARRAQNRPESEMSALFKADLAHTEQLFSKAPQRHAVGAFEGANYESTGFYRPEMQCIMFDRSETFCSVCQDGISTIIDLYAGTPKR
;
A
#
# COMPACT_ATOMS: atom_id res chain seq x y z
N MET A 1 -17.13 -97.03 16.80
CA MET A 1 -15.74 -97.10 16.37
C MET A 1 -15.57 -96.40 15.08
N GLN A 2 -14.77 -95.43 15.03
CA GLN A 2 -14.05 -94.70 14.03
C GLN A 2 -14.15 -93.17 14.28
N GLN A 3 -13.05 -92.62 14.76
CA GLN A 3 -12.76 -91.20 14.95
C GLN A 3 -12.38 -90.62 13.58
N THR A 4 -13.00 -89.45 13.27
CA THR A 4 -12.62 -88.66 12.14
C THR A 4 -12.04 -87.32 12.66
N LEU A 5 -10.74 -87.16 12.44
CA LEU A 5 -9.98 -85.93 12.76
C LEU A 5 -10.41 -84.75 11.84
N MET A 6 -10.87 -83.65 12.42
CA MET A 6 -11.05 -82.44 11.73
C MET A 6 -9.80 -81.54 11.87
N ARG A 7 -9.09 -81.29 10.79
CA ARG A 7 -7.92 -80.36 10.71
C ARG A 7 -8.47 -78.96 10.45
N SER A 8 -8.28 -78.07 11.41
CA SER A 8 -8.55 -76.61 11.27
C SER A 8 -7.33 -75.94 10.58
N PHE A 9 -7.59 -75.29 9.44
CA PHE A 9 -6.59 -74.44 8.79
C PHE A 9 -6.78 -73.02 9.39
N LEU A 10 -5.79 -72.53 10.10
CA LEU A 10 -5.67 -71.08 10.44
C LEU A 10 -5.03 -70.34 9.25
N CYS A 11 -5.80 -69.48 8.60
CA CYS A 11 -5.23 -68.48 7.69
C CYS A 11 -4.80 -67.26 8.53
N ALA A 12 -3.47 -67.06 8.62
CA ALA A 12 -2.89 -65.85 9.18
C ALA A 12 -2.89 -64.74 8.09
N LEU A 13 -3.72 -63.72 8.26
CA LEU A 13 -3.72 -62.52 7.44
C LEU A 13 -2.62 -61.59 7.96
N ALA A 14 -1.51 -61.44 7.24
CA ALA A 14 -0.48 -60.47 7.54
C ALA A 14 -0.93 -59.10 7.02
N LEU A 15 -1.33 -58.19 7.92
CA LEU A 15 -1.49 -56.75 7.59
C LEU A 15 -0.12 -56.12 7.42
N ALA A 16 0.27 -55.84 6.17
CA ALA A 16 1.41 -54.99 5.88
C ALA A 16 0.98 -53.50 6.06
N THR A 17 1.33 -52.92 7.18
CA THR A 17 1.24 -51.45 7.38
C THR A 17 2.32 -50.77 6.54
N ALA A 18 1.93 -50.15 5.42
CA ALA A 18 2.76 -49.27 4.66
C ALA A 18 3.02 -47.95 5.48
N ILE A 19 4.21 -47.88 6.08
CA ILE A 19 4.71 -46.64 6.68
C ILE A 19 5.13 -45.74 5.52
N THR A 20 4.26 -44.82 5.12
CA THR A 20 4.66 -43.67 4.27
C THR A 20 5.56 -42.78 5.10
N PRO A 21 6.80 -42.49 4.67
CA PRO A 21 7.63 -41.49 5.35
C PRO A 21 6.96 -40.14 5.15
N ALA A 22 6.49 -39.54 6.22
CA ALA A 22 6.15 -38.11 6.23
C ALA A 22 7.45 -37.37 5.93
N VAL A 23 7.56 -36.81 4.73
CA VAL A 23 8.59 -35.83 4.40
C VAL A 23 8.32 -34.63 5.28
N GLN A 24 8.98 -34.58 6.43
CA GLN A 24 9.03 -33.44 7.31
C GLN A 24 9.82 -32.37 6.56
N ALA A 25 9.13 -31.44 5.91
CA ALA A 25 9.77 -30.23 5.36
C ALA A 25 10.54 -29.59 6.53
N ALA A 26 11.86 -29.59 6.45
CA ALA A 26 12.68 -28.86 7.39
C ALA A 26 12.23 -27.40 7.35
N SER A 27 11.60 -26.92 8.39
CA SER A 27 11.32 -25.51 8.56
C SER A 27 12.67 -24.81 8.73
N HIS A 28 13.24 -24.33 7.63
CA HIS A 28 14.36 -23.41 7.73
C HIS A 28 13.86 -22.21 8.51
N ALA A 29 14.53 -21.90 9.64
CA ALA A 29 14.23 -20.70 10.41
C ALA A 29 14.33 -19.47 9.48
N GLN A 30 13.33 -18.60 9.52
CA GLN A 30 13.35 -17.35 8.74
C GLN A 30 14.62 -16.56 9.07
N PRO A 31 15.31 -15.96 8.08
CA PRO A 31 16.42 -15.07 8.35
C PRO A 31 15.94 -13.86 9.18
N ALA A 32 16.87 -13.15 9.80
CA ALA A 32 16.54 -11.86 10.42
C ALA A 32 16.15 -10.83 9.35
N THR A 33 15.48 -9.77 9.78
CA THR A 33 15.18 -8.61 8.91
C THR A 33 16.33 -7.63 8.94
N MET A 34 16.90 -7.28 7.79
CA MET A 34 17.86 -6.20 7.64
C MET A 34 17.19 -4.96 7.07
N ARG A 35 17.55 -3.78 7.60
CA ARG A 35 17.05 -2.48 7.15
C ARG A 35 18.22 -1.55 6.85
N LEU A 36 18.19 -0.92 5.69
CA LEU A 36 19.09 0.17 5.30
C LEU A 36 18.29 1.47 5.33
N ASP A 37 18.63 2.35 6.27
CA ASP A 37 18.11 3.72 6.32
C ASP A 37 19.06 4.65 5.59
N TYR A 38 18.52 5.53 4.77
CA TYR A 38 19.28 6.48 3.97
C TYR A 38 18.61 7.84 3.89
N GLN A 39 19.41 8.86 3.60
CA GLN A 39 18.94 10.20 3.25
C GLN A 39 18.75 10.27 1.74
N HIS A 40 17.56 10.68 1.31
CA HIS A 40 17.24 11.01 -0.07
C HIS A 40 17.03 12.51 -0.17
N SER A 41 17.90 13.22 -0.88
CA SER A 41 17.93 14.68 -0.92
C SER A 41 18.05 15.18 -2.34
N GLY A 42 17.61 16.43 -2.57
CA GLY A 42 17.69 17.03 -3.90
C GLY A 42 16.54 18.00 -4.14
N ASN A 43 16.18 18.14 -5.41
CA ASN A 43 15.09 18.97 -5.90
C ASN A 43 14.51 18.38 -7.21
N ALA A 44 13.67 19.13 -7.93
CA ALA A 44 13.10 18.68 -9.21
C ALA A 44 14.14 18.43 -10.33
N LEU A 45 15.39 18.87 -10.18
CA LEU A 45 16.44 18.75 -11.21
C LEU A 45 17.43 17.62 -10.94
N GLY A 46 17.52 17.14 -9.69
CA GLY A 46 18.47 16.08 -9.34
C GLY A 46 18.33 15.59 -7.91
N GLU A 47 18.80 14.38 -7.68
CA GLU A 47 18.67 13.68 -6.41
C GLU A 47 19.99 13.07 -5.96
N HIS A 48 20.18 12.96 -4.65
CA HIS A 48 21.36 12.40 -4.00
C HIS A 48 20.97 11.48 -2.88
N TYR A 49 21.77 10.45 -2.65
CA TYR A 49 21.55 9.43 -1.63
C TYR A 49 22.77 9.32 -0.72
N ALA A 50 22.54 9.12 0.57
CA ALA A 50 23.59 8.86 1.55
C ALA A 50 23.14 7.85 2.58
N VAL A 51 23.97 6.84 2.88
CA VAL A 51 23.68 5.88 3.96
C VAL A 51 23.59 6.62 5.29
N GLU A 52 22.56 6.35 6.05
CA GLU A 52 22.40 6.86 7.41
C GLU A 52 22.80 5.79 8.44
N ARG A 53 22.20 4.60 8.34
CA ARG A 53 22.51 3.45 9.21
C ARG A 53 22.06 2.13 8.60
N VAL A 54 22.69 1.05 9.03
CA VAL A 54 22.28 -0.33 8.72
C VAL A 54 21.91 -1.02 10.03
N LEU A 55 20.76 -1.69 10.04
CA LEU A 55 20.26 -2.37 11.23
C LEU A 55 19.85 -3.81 10.93
N VAL A 56 19.87 -4.62 11.99
CA VAL A 56 19.13 -5.89 12.06
C VAL A 56 17.97 -5.66 13.03
N GLU A 57 16.74 -5.75 12.51
CA GLU A 57 15.52 -5.60 13.29
C GLU A 57 15.32 -6.78 14.24
N PRO A 58 14.54 -6.61 15.34
CA PRO A 58 14.44 -7.63 16.39
C PRO A 58 13.62 -8.87 15.98
N LEU A 59 12.80 -8.77 14.93
CA LEU A 59 11.94 -9.86 14.46
C LEU A 59 12.53 -10.52 13.19
N PRO A 60 12.23 -11.82 12.98
CA PRO A 60 12.54 -12.49 11.73
C PRO A 60 11.93 -11.78 10.53
N TRP A 61 12.47 -12.05 9.35
CA TRP A 61 11.88 -11.60 8.09
C TRP A 61 10.44 -12.12 7.93
N PRO A 62 9.43 -11.24 7.77
CA PRO A 62 8.04 -11.69 7.67
C PRO A 62 7.71 -12.32 6.33
N GLY A 63 8.38 -11.88 5.24
CA GLY A 63 8.05 -12.28 3.89
C GLY A 63 8.51 -13.68 3.48
N SER A 64 7.95 -14.20 2.41
CA SER A 64 8.28 -15.50 1.85
C SER A 64 9.69 -15.54 1.24
N MET A 65 10.51 -16.52 1.64
CA MET A 65 11.81 -16.76 1.01
C MET A 65 11.70 -17.43 -0.37
N ALA A 66 10.53 -17.92 -0.74
CA ALA A 66 10.27 -18.46 -2.08
C ALA A 66 9.90 -17.37 -3.10
N ARG A 67 9.63 -16.13 -2.64
CA ARG A 67 9.16 -14.99 -3.47
C ARG A 67 9.96 -13.74 -3.18
N THR A 68 11.25 -13.85 -3.26
CA THR A 68 12.18 -12.75 -3.00
C THR A 68 12.28 -11.76 -4.16
N LEU A 69 11.91 -12.15 -5.38
CA LEU A 69 11.97 -11.30 -6.57
C LEU A 69 10.59 -10.75 -6.93
N ASP A 70 10.54 -9.48 -7.27
CA ASP A 70 9.33 -8.76 -7.69
C ASP A 70 9.23 -8.74 -9.22
N ASP A 71 8.23 -9.41 -9.75
CA ASP A 71 7.90 -9.44 -11.18
C ASP A 71 6.65 -8.59 -11.53
N SER A 72 6.12 -7.85 -10.54
CA SER A 72 4.92 -7.02 -10.74
C SER A 72 5.16 -5.80 -11.64
N ASN A 73 6.42 -5.39 -11.79
CA ASN A 73 6.84 -4.19 -12.52
C ASN A 73 6.12 -2.91 -12.04
N ARG A 74 5.94 -2.74 -10.72
CA ARG A 74 5.28 -1.58 -10.11
C ARG A 74 6.24 -0.65 -9.41
N GLY A 75 5.78 0.59 -9.17
CA GLY A 75 6.53 1.62 -8.46
C GLY A 75 7.38 2.51 -9.36
N VAL A 76 7.70 3.67 -8.84
CA VAL A 76 8.65 4.61 -9.46
C VAL A 76 10.08 4.13 -9.23
N ASN A 77 10.32 3.49 -8.08
CA ASN A 77 11.62 2.95 -7.69
C ASN A 77 11.55 1.43 -7.52
N MET A 78 12.73 0.81 -7.56
CA MET A 78 12.91 -0.60 -7.21
C MET A 78 14.17 -0.74 -6.36
N VAL A 79 14.11 -1.52 -5.30
CA VAL A 79 15.29 -1.98 -4.58
C VAL A 79 15.71 -3.34 -5.11
N GLU A 80 17.01 -3.51 -5.32
CA GLU A 80 17.65 -4.81 -5.55
C GLU A 80 18.74 -5.07 -4.52
N VAL A 81 18.76 -6.27 -3.97
CA VAL A 81 19.86 -6.78 -3.15
C VAL A 81 20.62 -7.84 -3.96
N VAL A 82 21.89 -7.56 -4.25
CA VAL A 82 22.68 -8.33 -5.22
C VAL A 82 23.87 -8.96 -4.52
N ASP A 83 24.06 -10.25 -4.69
CA ASP A 83 25.27 -10.93 -4.26
C ASP A 83 26.49 -10.38 -5.03
N ILE A 84 27.47 -9.83 -4.31
CA ILE A 84 28.62 -9.13 -4.92
C ILE A 84 29.47 -10.09 -5.75
N LYS A 85 29.59 -11.35 -5.34
CA LYS A 85 30.48 -12.32 -6.01
C LYS A 85 29.89 -12.87 -7.30
N SER A 86 28.60 -13.21 -7.28
CA SER A 86 27.93 -13.82 -8.43
C SER A 86 27.18 -12.83 -9.32
N GLY A 87 26.89 -11.63 -8.83
CA GLY A 87 26.04 -10.67 -9.49
C GLY A 87 24.54 -11.06 -9.49
N LYS A 88 24.14 -12.12 -8.78
CA LYS A 88 22.76 -12.58 -8.72
C LYS A 88 21.92 -11.67 -7.84
N VAL A 89 20.73 -11.27 -8.32
CA VAL A 89 19.73 -10.59 -7.50
C VAL A 89 19.13 -11.61 -6.53
N LEU A 90 19.22 -11.33 -5.24
CA LEU A 90 18.69 -12.16 -4.15
C LEU A 90 17.31 -11.70 -3.69
N TYR A 91 17.05 -10.39 -3.79
CA TYR A 91 15.79 -9.78 -3.37
C TYR A 91 15.52 -8.55 -4.23
N SER A 92 14.27 -8.32 -4.57
CA SER A 92 13.83 -7.07 -5.21
C SER A 92 12.39 -6.73 -4.81
N ARG A 93 12.07 -5.41 -4.70
CA ARG A 93 10.70 -4.88 -4.51
C ARG A 93 10.59 -3.50 -5.15
N GLY A 94 9.46 -3.31 -5.84
CA GLY A 94 9.05 -1.99 -6.32
C GLY A 94 8.48 -1.13 -5.18
N PHE A 95 8.71 0.18 -5.24
CA PHE A 95 8.19 1.14 -4.26
C PHE A 95 8.16 2.56 -4.84
N SER A 96 7.49 3.46 -4.14
CA SER A 96 7.57 4.91 -4.34
C SER A 96 8.20 5.56 -3.11
N THR A 97 8.56 6.83 -3.18
CA THR A 97 9.26 7.53 -2.11
C THR A 97 8.56 8.84 -1.75
N ILE A 98 8.73 9.27 -0.50
CA ILE A 98 8.21 10.58 -0.07
C ILE A 98 8.94 11.73 -0.78
N PHE A 99 10.24 11.54 -1.09
CA PHE A 99 11.00 12.47 -1.94
C PHE A 99 10.37 12.55 -3.34
N GLY A 100 9.97 11.42 -3.93
CA GLY A 100 9.31 11.36 -5.24
C GLY A 100 8.01 12.18 -5.28
N GLU A 101 7.16 12.03 -4.24
CA GLU A 101 5.93 12.82 -4.09
C GLU A 101 6.26 14.33 -4.02
N TRP A 102 7.18 14.70 -3.12
CA TRP A 102 7.57 16.10 -2.97
C TRP A 102 8.26 16.69 -4.21
N SER A 103 9.12 15.92 -4.89
CA SER A 103 9.91 16.42 -6.03
C SER A 103 9.05 16.83 -7.24
N SER A 104 7.78 16.40 -7.29
CA SER A 104 6.80 16.80 -8.29
C SER A 104 6.07 18.10 -7.96
N THR A 105 6.28 18.69 -6.77
CA THR A 105 5.64 19.94 -6.35
C THR A 105 6.31 21.20 -6.91
N ASP A 106 5.60 22.32 -6.92
CA ASP A 106 6.19 23.62 -7.30
C ASP A 106 7.33 24.05 -6.35
N GLU A 107 7.26 23.68 -5.07
CA GLU A 107 8.32 23.96 -4.11
C GLU A 107 9.65 23.32 -4.54
N ALA A 108 9.63 22.10 -5.03
CA ALA A 108 10.83 21.38 -5.44
C ALA A 108 11.57 22.01 -6.64
N LYS A 109 10.92 22.88 -7.39
CA LYS A 109 11.55 23.64 -8.50
C LYS A 109 12.56 24.66 -8.00
N THR A 110 12.45 25.12 -6.76
CA THR A 110 13.27 26.21 -6.19
C THR A 110 13.94 25.86 -4.87
N THR A 111 13.54 24.76 -4.23
CA THR A 111 14.00 24.35 -2.90
C THR A 111 14.66 22.99 -2.95
N THR A 112 15.74 22.81 -2.18
CA THR A 112 16.35 21.49 -1.93
C THR A 112 15.89 21.01 -0.57
N ARG A 113 15.42 19.74 -0.49
CA ARG A 113 15.07 19.05 0.75
C ARG A 113 15.76 17.71 0.89
N ALA A 114 15.78 17.19 2.10
CA ALA A 114 16.21 15.83 2.41
C ALA A 114 15.09 15.12 3.19
N PHE A 115 14.86 13.87 2.82
CA PHE A 115 13.92 12.97 3.48
C PHE A 115 14.66 11.72 3.95
N GLN A 116 14.26 11.21 5.11
CA GLN A 116 14.69 9.89 5.56
C GLN A 116 13.85 8.83 4.87
N GLU A 117 14.50 7.81 4.34
CA GLU A 117 13.85 6.68 3.68
C GLU A 117 14.51 5.37 4.10
N SER A 118 13.86 4.25 3.88
CA SER A 118 14.36 2.93 4.25
C SER A 118 13.97 1.88 3.24
N VAL A 119 14.86 0.89 3.08
CA VAL A 119 14.52 -0.37 2.43
C VAL A 119 14.79 -1.54 3.39
N ARG A 120 13.92 -2.55 3.35
CA ARG A 120 13.98 -3.75 4.16
C ARG A 120 14.15 -4.98 3.27
N PHE A 121 14.95 -5.93 3.74
CA PHE A 121 15.20 -7.17 3.01
C PHE A 121 15.62 -8.28 3.99
N PRO A 122 15.49 -9.57 3.59
CA PRO A 122 15.98 -10.67 4.42
C PRO A 122 17.50 -10.55 4.58
N GLN A 123 17.99 -10.72 5.82
CA GLN A 123 19.42 -10.59 6.14
C GLN A 123 20.24 -11.59 5.29
N PRO A 124 21.19 -11.13 4.48
CA PRO A 124 22.05 -11.99 3.69
C PRO A 124 23.15 -12.63 4.58
N GLU A 125 23.69 -13.76 4.16
CA GLU A 125 24.81 -14.42 4.86
C GLU A 125 26.18 -13.80 4.55
N GLN A 126 26.29 -13.18 3.39
CA GLN A 126 27.52 -12.58 2.83
C GLN A 126 27.29 -11.11 2.46
N PRO A 127 28.36 -10.33 2.28
CA PRO A 127 28.24 -8.95 1.79
C PRO A 127 27.49 -8.88 0.47
N VAL A 128 26.59 -7.89 0.38
CA VAL A 128 25.73 -7.64 -0.77
C VAL A 128 25.84 -6.19 -1.23
N ARG A 129 25.46 -5.94 -2.48
CA ARG A 129 25.21 -4.60 -3.01
C ARG A 129 23.72 -4.32 -3.02
N VAL A 130 23.31 -3.30 -2.28
CA VAL A 130 21.96 -2.75 -2.36
C VAL A 130 21.93 -1.70 -3.44
N ARG A 131 21.00 -1.81 -4.37
CA ARG A 131 20.80 -0.87 -5.48
C ARG A 131 19.42 -0.24 -5.35
N ILE A 132 19.34 1.06 -5.60
CA ILE A 132 18.08 1.74 -5.88
C ILE A 132 18.03 2.04 -7.38
N LEU A 133 16.95 1.58 -8.00
CA LEU A 133 16.67 1.84 -9.40
C LEU A 133 15.49 2.81 -9.48
N LYS A 134 15.46 3.63 -10.53
CA LYS A 134 14.36 4.55 -10.82
C LYS A 134 13.84 4.32 -12.22
N ARG A 135 12.53 4.41 -12.36
CA ARG A 135 11.83 4.26 -13.64
C ARG A 135 12.01 5.51 -14.48
N ASP A 136 12.48 5.33 -15.72
CA ASP A 136 12.60 6.40 -16.69
C ASP A 136 11.27 6.65 -17.44
N GLU A 137 11.27 7.65 -18.32
CA GLU A 137 10.11 8.04 -19.13
C GLU A 137 9.62 6.96 -20.10
N ARG A 138 10.44 5.95 -20.38
CA ARG A 138 10.08 4.78 -21.22
C ARG A 138 9.52 3.64 -20.38
N GLY A 139 9.41 3.82 -19.05
CA GLY A 139 8.97 2.80 -18.12
C GLY A 139 10.05 1.78 -17.74
N LEU A 140 11.33 2.05 -18.03
CA LEU A 140 12.44 1.15 -17.75
C LEU A 140 13.18 1.56 -16.47
N PHE A 141 13.59 0.59 -15.66
CA PHE A 141 14.40 0.85 -14.47
C PHE A 141 15.88 1.00 -14.79
N SER A 142 16.51 2.03 -14.24
CA SER A 142 17.95 2.25 -14.28
C SER A 142 18.50 2.50 -12.88
N ILE A 143 19.73 2.04 -12.59
CA ILE A 143 20.36 2.22 -11.29
C ILE A 143 20.68 3.71 -11.09
N VAL A 144 20.14 4.31 -10.01
CA VAL A 144 20.43 5.70 -9.63
C VAL A 144 21.36 5.77 -8.43
N TRP A 145 21.42 4.72 -7.61
CA TRP A 145 22.32 4.64 -6.47
C TRP A 145 22.62 3.20 -6.08
N SER A 146 23.79 2.99 -5.45
CA SER A 146 24.13 1.72 -4.85
C SER A 146 25.11 1.87 -3.68
N THR A 147 25.00 0.96 -2.69
CA THR A 147 25.94 0.85 -1.57
C THR A 147 26.20 -0.62 -1.24
N ASP A 148 27.39 -0.91 -0.75
CA ASP A 148 27.73 -2.25 -0.28
C ASP A 148 27.40 -2.38 1.21
N VAL A 149 26.79 -3.49 1.58
CA VAL A 149 26.36 -3.80 2.97
C VAL A 149 26.98 -5.12 3.37
N ASP A 150 27.83 -5.10 4.41
CA ASP A 150 28.29 -6.30 5.09
C ASP A 150 27.42 -6.57 6.33
N PRO A 151 26.62 -7.66 6.37
CA PRO A 151 25.73 -7.95 7.48
C PRO A 151 26.48 -8.22 8.79
N LYS A 152 27.80 -8.43 8.74
CA LYS A 152 28.67 -8.72 9.88
C LYS A 152 29.54 -7.54 10.30
N ALA A 153 29.44 -6.38 9.62
CA ALA A 153 30.20 -5.20 9.97
C ALA A 153 29.92 -4.73 11.42
N GLN A 154 30.89 -4.11 12.04
CA GLN A 154 30.81 -3.70 13.46
C GLN A 154 29.83 -2.55 13.68
N ASP A 155 29.56 -1.75 12.67
CA ASP A 155 28.66 -0.60 12.69
C ASP A 155 27.18 -0.99 12.39
N VAL A 156 26.91 -2.27 12.10
CA VAL A 156 25.54 -2.77 11.97
C VAL A 156 24.88 -2.82 13.35
N ILE A 157 23.83 -2.00 13.51
CA ILE A 157 23.06 -1.89 14.75
C ILE A 157 22.13 -3.10 14.88
N ARG A 158 22.21 -3.83 16.02
CA ARG A 158 21.29 -4.94 16.30
C ARG A 158 20.27 -4.50 17.34
N GLN A 159 19.04 -4.35 16.89
CA GLN A 159 17.93 -3.91 17.75
C GLN A 159 17.43 -5.08 18.61
N GLN A 160 16.97 -4.72 19.83
CA GLN A 160 16.33 -5.65 20.75
C GLN A 160 14.91 -5.11 21.06
N PRO A 161 13.89 -5.96 21.13
CA PRO A 161 12.54 -5.49 21.47
C PRO A 161 12.51 -5.02 22.92
N PRO A 162 11.97 -3.82 23.21
CA PRO A 162 11.70 -3.42 24.58
C PRO A 162 10.60 -4.34 25.15
N ALA A 163 10.76 -4.72 26.43
CA ALA A 163 9.84 -5.66 27.09
C ALA A 163 8.38 -5.16 27.15
N SER A 164 8.15 -3.85 27.00
CA SER A 164 6.85 -3.20 27.13
C SER A 164 6.07 -3.08 25.81
N VAL A 165 6.72 -3.24 24.65
CA VAL A 165 6.06 -3.08 23.35
C VAL A 165 5.60 -4.43 22.84
N LYS A 166 4.28 -4.59 22.71
CA LYS A 166 3.67 -5.82 22.13
C LYS A 166 2.62 -5.41 21.10
N PRO A 167 2.68 -5.96 19.88
CA PRO A 167 1.61 -5.76 18.90
C PRO A 167 0.31 -6.44 19.38
N ILE A 168 -0.80 -5.80 19.09
CA ILE A 168 -2.14 -6.32 19.35
C ILE A 168 -2.54 -7.17 18.12
N PRO A 169 -2.84 -8.47 18.29
CA PRO A 169 -3.34 -9.27 17.18
C PRO A 169 -4.79 -8.88 16.87
N ILE A 170 -5.04 -8.41 15.64
CA ILE A 170 -6.38 -8.13 15.13
C ILE A 170 -6.91 -9.36 14.39
N ARG A 171 -6.11 -9.90 13.47
CA ARG A 171 -6.39 -11.12 12.72
C ARG A 171 -5.09 -11.91 12.55
N VAL A 172 -5.11 -13.19 12.83
CA VAL A 172 -3.95 -14.08 12.62
C VAL A 172 -4.44 -15.32 11.87
N SER A 173 -4.11 -15.39 10.59
CA SER A 173 -4.55 -16.47 9.67
C SER A 173 -3.46 -17.52 9.44
N GLY A 174 -2.21 -17.23 9.81
CA GLY A 174 -1.09 -18.18 9.64
C GLY A 174 0.28 -17.59 9.93
N ALA A 175 1.32 -18.31 9.51
CA ALA A 175 2.70 -17.84 9.65
C ALA A 175 2.95 -16.65 8.72
N SER A 176 3.69 -15.64 9.19
CA SER A 176 4.03 -14.43 8.41
C SER A 176 4.64 -14.75 7.05
N ALA A 177 5.50 -15.78 6.95
CA ALA A 177 6.11 -16.21 5.70
C ALA A 177 5.13 -16.65 4.59
N ASP A 178 3.89 -16.94 4.95
CA ASP A 178 2.85 -17.45 4.07
C ASP A 178 1.66 -16.48 3.91
N LYS A 179 1.71 -15.32 4.59
CA LYS A 179 0.64 -14.33 4.66
C LYS A 179 1.16 -12.94 4.33
N VAL A 180 0.25 -12.04 4.04
CA VAL A 180 0.51 -10.60 4.03
C VAL A 180 0.37 -10.10 5.46
N ASP A 181 1.41 -9.51 6.02
CA ASP A 181 1.32 -8.88 7.34
C ASP A 181 1.03 -7.38 7.21
N LEU A 182 -0.20 -6.99 7.56
CA LEU A 182 -0.64 -5.60 7.66
C LEU A 182 -0.47 -5.11 9.10
N LEU A 183 0.31 -4.05 9.30
CA LEU A 183 0.46 -3.37 10.57
C LEU A 183 -0.32 -2.07 10.59
N ILE A 184 -1.30 -1.95 11.49
CA ILE A 184 -2.04 -0.73 11.74
C ILE A 184 -1.37 0.02 12.90
N LEU A 185 -0.81 1.19 12.61
CA LEU A 185 -0.21 2.07 13.60
C LEU A 185 -1.19 3.19 14.00
N GLY A 186 -1.18 3.59 15.26
CA GLY A 186 -1.94 4.75 15.73
C GLY A 186 -1.02 5.94 15.97
N ASP A 187 -1.43 7.14 15.54
CA ASP A 187 -0.74 8.39 15.86
C ASP A 187 -1.71 9.45 16.39
N GLY A 188 -1.26 10.22 17.39
CA GLY A 188 -2.07 11.24 18.06
C GLY A 188 -3.03 10.70 19.14
N TYR A 189 -2.87 9.47 19.60
CA TYR A 189 -3.68 8.88 20.69
C TYR A 189 -2.96 9.02 22.02
N THR A 190 -3.65 9.53 23.05
CA THR A 190 -3.16 9.55 24.44
C THR A 190 -3.24 8.15 25.06
N ALA A 191 -2.58 7.97 26.21
CA ALA A 191 -2.67 6.71 26.96
C ALA A 191 -4.12 6.34 27.34
N ALA A 192 -4.98 7.33 27.57
CA ALA A 192 -6.40 7.12 27.87
C ALA A 192 -7.22 6.68 26.64
N GLU A 193 -6.72 6.96 25.44
CA GLU A 193 -7.39 6.66 24.16
C GLU A 193 -6.92 5.35 23.50
N MET A 194 -6.01 4.60 24.13
CA MET A 194 -5.51 3.33 23.56
C MET A 194 -6.62 2.33 23.30
N GLY A 195 -7.65 2.26 24.15
CA GLY A 195 -8.82 1.41 23.93
C GLY A 195 -9.65 1.85 22.71
N SER A 196 -9.77 3.16 22.47
CA SER A 196 -10.43 3.72 21.29
C SER A 196 -9.64 3.42 20.01
N PHE A 197 -8.31 3.57 20.06
CA PHE A 197 -7.43 3.16 18.96
C PHE A 197 -7.65 1.69 18.57
N GLU A 198 -7.56 0.78 19.55
CA GLU A 198 -7.74 -0.66 19.28
C GLU A 198 -9.12 -0.95 18.67
N ALA A 199 -10.19 -0.38 19.23
CA ALA A 199 -11.55 -0.57 18.72
C ALA A 199 -11.69 -0.07 17.28
N THR A 200 -11.08 1.10 16.96
CA THR A 200 -11.09 1.67 15.62
C THR A 200 -10.25 0.83 14.64
N ALA A 201 -9.08 0.37 15.05
CA ALA A 201 -8.24 -0.50 14.24
C ALA A 201 -8.97 -1.81 13.86
N ARG A 202 -9.67 -2.44 14.82
CA ARG A 202 -10.50 -3.62 14.56
C ARG A 202 -11.63 -3.32 13.57
N LYS A 203 -12.38 -2.24 13.81
CA LYS A 203 -13.49 -1.83 12.95
C LYS A 203 -13.05 -1.60 11.49
N LEU A 204 -11.93 -0.89 11.28
CA LEU A 204 -11.44 -0.57 9.94
C LEU A 204 -10.82 -1.79 9.24
N ALA A 205 -10.12 -2.64 9.99
CA ALA A 205 -9.65 -3.93 9.47
C ALA A 205 -10.81 -4.84 9.07
N ASP A 206 -11.85 -4.95 9.90
CA ASP A 206 -13.05 -5.74 9.56
C ASP A 206 -13.72 -5.18 8.30
N HIS A 207 -13.79 -3.86 8.15
CA HIS A 207 -14.36 -3.22 6.96
C HIS A 207 -13.55 -3.54 5.70
N LEU A 208 -12.21 -3.50 5.74
CA LEU A 208 -11.34 -3.87 4.61
C LEU A 208 -11.73 -5.24 4.04
N PHE A 209 -11.98 -6.21 4.93
CA PHE A 209 -12.37 -7.57 4.54
C PHE A 209 -13.86 -7.73 4.17
N THR A 210 -14.60 -6.65 4.04
CA THR A 210 -15.90 -6.64 3.35
C THR A 210 -15.79 -6.26 1.87
N VAL A 211 -14.67 -5.68 1.45
CA VAL A 211 -14.44 -5.16 0.10
C VAL A 211 -13.66 -6.18 -0.74
N SER A 212 -14.17 -6.51 -1.94
CA SER A 212 -13.44 -7.38 -2.90
C SER A 212 -12.21 -6.66 -3.47
N PRO A 213 -11.07 -7.36 -3.66
CA PRO A 213 -10.84 -8.79 -3.49
C PRO A 213 -10.35 -9.17 -2.08
N PHE A 214 -10.18 -8.23 -1.16
CA PHE A 214 -9.73 -8.51 0.22
C PHE A 214 -10.68 -9.47 0.94
N ARG A 215 -12.00 -9.37 0.67
CA ARG A 215 -13.01 -10.26 1.25
C ARG A 215 -12.75 -11.72 0.91
N GLU A 216 -12.50 -12.03 -0.35
CA GLU A 216 -12.25 -13.38 -0.84
C GLU A 216 -10.87 -13.90 -0.43
N ARG A 217 -9.96 -13.00 -0.12
CA ARG A 217 -8.56 -13.27 0.21
C ARG A 217 -8.25 -12.98 1.69
N ALA A 218 -9.28 -12.86 2.55
CA ALA A 218 -9.10 -12.47 3.95
C ALA A 218 -8.20 -13.44 4.75
N ASP A 219 -8.19 -14.72 4.39
CA ASP A 219 -7.32 -15.71 5.01
C ASP A 219 -5.85 -15.65 4.55
N ASP A 220 -5.55 -14.82 3.57
CA ASP A 220 -4.17 -14.53 3.16
C ASP A 220 -3.51 -13.42 3.97
N PHE A 221 -4.21 -12.85 4.94
CA PHE A 221 -3.72 -11.73 5.75
C PHE A 221 -3.58 -12.08 7.22
N ASN A 222 -2.49 -11.58 7.83
CA ASN A 222 -2.43 -11.27 9.25
C ASN A 222 -2.58 -9.75 9.42
N VAL A 223 -3.21 -9.33 10.50
CA VAL A 223 -3.37 -7.91 10.85
C VAL A 223 -2.96 -7.70 12.30
N TRP A 224 -2.07 -6.77 12.50
CA TRP A 224 -1.52 -6.35 13.79
C TRP A 224 -1.84 -4.89 14.02
N ALA A 225 -1.95 -4.47 15.28
CA ALA A 225 -2.09 -3.07 15.63
C ALA A 225 -1.12 -2.67 16.73
N MET A 226 -0.63 -1.43 16.68
CA MET A 226 0.27 -0.89 17.69
C MET A 226 0.21 0.64 17.69
N ALA A 227 0.31 1.27 18.86
CA ALA A 227 0.46 2.71 18.98
C ALA A 227 1.38 3.05 20.14
N ALA A 228 2.13 4.13 20.00
CA ALA A 228 2.83 4.77 21.10
C ALA A 228 1.96 5.93 21.60
N PRO A 229 1.70 6.06 22.92
CA PRO A 229 0.86 7.13 23.42
C PRO A 229 1.53 8.50 23.27
N THR A 230 0.74 9.50 22.92
CA THR A 230 1.11 10.92 22.94
C THR A 230 0.63 11.60 24.23
N GLN A 231 1.14 12.81 24.51
CA GLN A 231 0.67 13.59 25.66
C GLN A 231 -0.62 14.34 25.36
N GLU A 232 -0.80 14.81 24.13
CA GLU A 232 -1.97 15.55 23.67
C GLU A 232 -2.70 14.76 22.58
N SER A 233 -4.03 14.75 22.63
CA SER A 233 -4.86 14.08 21.63
C SER A 233 -4.83 14.83 20.29
N GLY A 234 -4.74 14.08 19.20
CA GLY A 234 -4.76 14.62 17.83
C GLY A 234 -3.36 14.81 17.23
N VAL A 235 -3.35 15.31 16.01
CA VAL A 235 -2.14 15.56 15.21
C VAL A 235 -2.13 17.00 14.70
N SER A 236 -0.98 17.46 14.21
CA SER A 236 -0.81 18.82 13.71
C SER A 236 -1.63 19.08 12.45
N ARG A 237 -2.23 20.29 12.39
CA ARG A 237 -2.87 20.88 11.21
C ARG A 237 -2.42 22.32 11.08
N PRO A 238 -1.24 22.58 10.50
CA PRO A 238 -0.59 23.89 10.48
C PRO A 238 -1.43 25.01 9.88
N SER A 239 -2.21 24.73 8.81
CA SER A 239 -3.10 25.71 8.17
C SER A 239 -4.17 26.30 9.11
N THR A 240 -4.48 25.61 10.21
CA THR A 240 -5.43 26.07 11.24
C THR A 240 -4.74 26.52 12.53
N GLY A 241 -3.39 26.55 12.58
CA GLY A 241 -2.62 26.90 13.75
C GLY A 241 -2.56 25.81 14.83
N VAL A 242 -3.00 24.58 14.51
CA VAL A 242 -2.91 23.44 15.43
C VAL A 242 -1.57 22.75 15.27
N HIS A 243 -0.82 22.64 16.39
CA HIS A 243 0.48 22.01 16.45
C HIS A 243 0.53 21.03 17.64
N HIS A 244 0.62 19.74 17.35
CA HIS A 244 0.76 18.67 18.33
C HIS A 244 2.03 17.86 18.04
N ALA A 245 2.74 17.48 19.09
CA ALA A 245 3.82 16.51 19.00
C ALA A 245 3.24 15.11 19.10
N SER A 246 3.33 14.33 18.04
CA SER A 246 2.89 12.94 18.01
C SER A 246 4.07 12.00 17.74
N PRO A 247 4.01 10.74 18.19
CA PRO A 247 5.13 9.78 18.08
C PRO A 247 5.60 9.52 16.65
N LEU A 248 4.70 9.53 15.66
CA LEU A 248 5.04 9.31 14.25
C LEU A 248 5.16 10.62 13.47
N GLY A 249 4.82 11.76 14.09
CA GLY A 249 4.88 13.06 13.42
C GLY A 249 3.93 13.21 12.24
N THR A 250 2.81 12.47 12.21
CA THR A 250 1.80 12.65 11.17
C THR A 250 1.18 14.03 11.26
N ARG A 251 0.92 14.65 10.12
CA ARG A 251 0.29 15.95 10.06
C ARG A 251 -0.47 16.16 8.76
N TYR A 252 -1.43 17.05 8.81
CA TYR A 252 -2.11 17.60 7.64
C TYR A 252 -1.22 18.60 6.89
N ASP A 253 -1.72 19.14 5.81
CA ASP A 253 -1.09 20.18 4.99
C ASP A 253 0.25 19.75 4.37
N ILE A 254 0.46 18.45 4.20
CA ILE A 254 1.66 17.95 3.53
C ILE A 254 1.68 18.45 2.08
N PHE A 255 2.81 18.99 1.67
CA PHE A 255 3.06 19.57 0.34
C PHE A 255 2.03 20.61 -0.09
N GLY A 256 1.45 21.35 0.90
CA GLY A 256 0.48 22.41 0.65
C GLY A 256 -0.95 21.93 0.36
N SER A 257 -1.24 20.65 0.49
CA SER A 257 -2.59 20.10 0.33
C SER A 257 -3.26 19.85 1.67
N GLU A 258 -4.37 20.51 1.95
CA GLU A 258 -5.09 20.50 3.23
C GLU A 258 -5.56 19.11 3.68
N ARG A 259 -5.81 18.23 2.72
CA ARG A 259 -6.31 16.86 2.95
C ARG A 259 -5.19 15.80 2.92
N TYR A 260 -3.98 16.18 2.53
CA TYR A 260 -2.88 15.24 2.43
C TYR A 260 -2.21 15.08 3.79
N VAL A 261 -2.35 13.90 4.36
CA VAL A 261 -1.87 13.58 5.71
C VAL A 261 -0.78 12.54 5.59
N LEU A 262 0.44 12.87 5.99
CA LEU A 262 1.57 11.93 5.97
C LEU A 262 2.49 12.19 7.16
N THR A 263 3.44 11.30 7.37
CA THR A 263 4.65 11.56 8.15
C THR A 263 5.86 11.71 7.24
N THR A 264 6.76 12.60 7.59
CA THR A 264 8.11 12.70 6.99
C THR A 264 9.19 12.14 7.92
N ASP A 265 8.82 11.67 9.11
CA ASP A 265 9.72 11.04 10.08
C ASP A 265 9.73 9.51 9.86
N ASN A 266 10.40 9.09 8.78
CA ASN A 266 10.52 7.67 8.47
C ASN A 266 11.27 6.89 9.57
N ARG A 267 12.18 7.55 10.30
CA ARG A 267 12.90 6.92 11.41
C ARG A 267 11.93 6.54 12.54
N ALA A 268 11.11 7.48 13.01
CA ALA A 268 10.11 7.22 14.04
C ALA A 268 9.14 6.12 13.61
N LEU A 269 8.67 6.18 12.34
CA LEU A 269 7.79 5.18 11.76
C LEU A 269 8.40 3.77 11.80
N ARG A 270 9.61 3.61 11.25
CA ARG A 270 10.26 2.29 11.15
C ARG A 270 10.76 1.78 12.50
N ASP A 271 11.22 2.67 13.39
CA ASP A 271 11.67 2.30 14.72
C ASP A 271 10.51 1.85 15.64
N LEU A 272 9.28 2.31 15.39
CA LEU A 272 8.09 1.74 16.02
C LEU A 272 7.66 0.43 15.33
N ALA A 273 7.52 0.42 14.02
CA ALA A 273 6.97 -0.70 13.26
C ALA A 273 7.79 -2.01 13.42
N GLN A 274 9.11 -1.93 13.63
CA GLN A 274 10.01 -3.11 13.72
C GLN A 274 9.64 -4.11 14.83
N TYR A 275 8.75 -3.75 15.74
CA TYR A 275 8.32 -4.60 16.86
C TYR A 275 7.07 -5.44 16.56
N ALA A 276 6.57 -5.38 15.33
CA ALA A 276 5.50 -6.24 14.80
C ALA A 276 5.94 -6.84 13.46
N PRO A 277 5.42 -8.01 13.07
CA PRO A 277 5.55 -8.45 11.68
C PRO A 277 4.82 -7.46 10.74
N TYR A 278 5.44 -7.10 9.63
CA TYR A 278 4.77 -6.29 8.61
C TYR A 278 5.48 -6.32 7.26
N GLU A 279 4.71 -6.29 6.20
CA GLU A 279 5.10 -5.81 4.87
C GLU A 279 4.45 -4.45 4.59
N PHE A 280 3.23 -4.24 5.07
CA PHE A 280 2.44 -3.03 4.81
C PHE A 280 2.07 -2.33 6.11
N ILE A 281 2.03 -0.99 6.05
CA ILE A 281 1.69 -0.13 7.20
C ILE A 281 0.53 0.79 6.84
N GLU A 282 -0.49 0.79 7.68
CA GLU A 282 -1.56 1.79 7.66
C GLU A 282 -1.52 2.60 8.95
N ILE A 283 -1.52 3.93 8.87
CA ILE A 283 -1.49 4.81 10.05
C ILE A 283 -2.88 5.40 10.29
N LEU A 284 -3.49 5.07 11.42
CA LEU A 284 -4.71 5.68 11.89
C LEU A 284 -4.39 6.99 12.61
N VAL A 285 -4.80 8.08 12.01
CA VAL A 285 -4.59 9.43 12.54
C VAL A 285 -5.76 9.81 13.43
N ASN A 286 -5.51 10.11 14.70
CA ASN A 286 -6.55 10.52 15.66
C ASN A 286 -7.06 11.93 15.34
N ASN A 287 -7.91 12.04 14.33
CA ASN A 287 -8.53 13.29 13.90
C ASN A 287 -9.86 13.02 13.18
N ASP A 288 -10.77 13.98 13.24
CA ASP A 288 -12.08 13.92 12.59
C ASP A 288 -12.12 14.64 11.23
N THR A 289 -11.10 15.45 10.92
CA THR A 289 -11.00 16.13 9.63
C THR A 289 -10.70 15.13 8.52
N TYR A 290 -11.48 15.16 7.44
CA TYR A 290 -11.26 14.32 6.26
C TYR A 290 -9.85 14.47 5.70
N GLY A 291 -9.09 13.40 5.60
CA GLY A 291 -7.74 13.40 5.03
C GLY A 291 -7.08 12.03 5.13
N GLY A 292 -6.12 11.83 4.27
CA GLY A 292 -5.32 10.62 4.17
C GLY A 292 -4.22 10.79 3.12
N GLY A 293 -3.53 9.71 2.81
CA GLY A 293 -2.53 9.64 1.76
C GLY A 293 -1.89 8.25 1.73
N GLY A 294 -1.53 7.77 0.55
CA GLY A 294 -0.89 6.47 0.37
C GLY A 294 0.32 6.54 -0.56
N ILE A 295 1.46 5.98 -0.13
CA ILE A 295 2.70 5.90 -0.91
C ILE A 295 3.02 4.44 -1.14
N PHE A 296 3.07 4.03 -2.40
CA PHE A 296 3.28 2.63 -2.78
C PHE A 296 4.49 2.00 -2.11
N GLY A 297 4.27 0.89 -1.40
CA GLY A 297 5.33 0.15 -0.71
C GLY A 297 5.93 0.84 0.52
N GLN A 298 5.40 2.00 0.96
CA GLN A 298 5.89 2.72 2.14
C GLN A 298 4.90 2.67 3.30
N PHE A 299 3.80 3.39 3.20
CA PHE A 299 2.70 3.42 4.16
C PHE A 299 1.50 4.15 3.58
N SER A 300 0.35 4.00 4.23
CA SER A 300 -0.83 4.84 4.04
C SER A 300 -1.30 5.43 5.36
N THR A 301 -2.13 6.47 5.29
CA THR A 301 -2.73 7.14 6.45
C THR A 301 -4.21 7.38 6.22
N ALA A 302 -5.01 7.31 7.28
CA ALA A 302 -6.43 7.63 7.23
C ALA A 302 -6.87 8.37 8.50
N ALA A 303 -7.67 9.45 8.35
CA ALA A 303 -8.32 10.13 9.47
C ALA A 303 -9.36 9.20 10.11
N ALA A 304 -9.05 8.70 11.32
CA ALA A 304 -9.74 7.57 11.92
C ALA A 304 -11.14 7.89 12.47
N ASN A 305 -11.39 9.16 12.83
CA ASN A 305 -12.63 9.61 13.47
C ASN A 305 -13.58 10.32 12.50
N ASN A 306 -13.25 10.35 11.20
CA ASN A 306 -14.10 10.94 10.17
C ASN A 306 -15.25 9.99 9.78
N ASP A 307 -16.40 10.53 9.36
CA ASP A 307 -17.53 9.74 8.84
C ASP A 307 -17.15 8.85 7.64
N TRP A 308 -16.11 9.25 6.88
CA TRP A 308 -15.60 8.54 5.71
C TRP A 308 -14.34 7.70 6.01
N ALA A 309 -14.06 7.42 7.29
CA ALA A 309 -12.87 6.65 7.67
C ALA A 309 -12.81 5.27 6.99
N ASN A 310 -13.92 4.60 6.82
CA ASN A 310 -14.01 3.32 6.12
C ASN A 310 -13.53 3.45 4.65
N TYR A 311 -14.02 4.47 3.95
CA TYR A 311 -13.61 4.76 2.58
C TYR A 311 -12.14 5.15 2.51
N LEU A 312 -11.69 6.10 3.35
CA LEU A 312 -10.30 6.56 3.39
C LEU A 312 -9.33 5.40 3.60
N PHE A 313 -9.60 4.55 4.59
CA PHE A 313 -8.76 3.40 4.90
C PHE A 313 -8.57 2.48 3.69
N VAL A 314 -9.63 2.14 2.98
CA VAL A 314 -9.56 1.22 1.84
C VAL A 314 -8.96 1.90 0.59
N HIS A 315 -9.30 3.18 0.35
CA HIS A 315 -8.80 3.95 -0.78
C HIS A 315 -7.28 4.17 -0.68
N GLU A 316 -6.81 4.70 0.45
CA GLU A 316 -5.39 4.98 0.67
C GLU A 316 -4.56 3.70 0.74
N PHE A 317 -5.14 2.62 1.28
CA PHE A 317 -4.52 1.31 1.22
C PHE A 317 -4.39 0.79 -0.21
N GLY A 318 -5.33 1.11 -1.10
CA GLY A 318 -5.23 0.80 -2.54
C GLY A 318 -3.99 1.41 -3.20
N HIS A 319 -3.65 2.65 -2.88
CA HIS A 319 -2.41 3.28 -3.32
C HIS A 319 -1.18 2.60 -2.74
N HIS A 320 -1.13 2.47 -1.41
CA HIS A 320 0.01 1.92 -0.70
C HIS A 320 0.26 0.45 -1.04
N PHE A 321 -0.78 -0.37 -1.01
CA PHE A 321 -0.69 -1.82 -1.18
C PHE A 321 -0.46 -2.22 -2.62
N ALA A 322 -1.27 -1.68 -3.54
CA ALA A 322 -1.33 -2.16 -4.91
C ALA A 322 -0.82 -1.17 -5.95
N GLY A 323 -0.37 0.03 -5.55
CA GLY A 323 0.07 1.06 -6.48
C GLY A 323 -1.03 1.45 -7.46
N LEU A 324 -2.26 1.60 -6.97
CA LEU A 324 -3.36 2.08 -7.79
C LEU A 324 -3.25 3.60 -7.95
N ALA A 325 -3.51 4.09 -9.15
CA ALA A 325 -3.64 5.52 -9.40
C ALA A 325 -5.00 6.03 -8.90
N ASP A 326 -5.06 7.31 -8.55
CA ASP A 326 -6.34 8.02 -8.49
C ASP A 326 -6.98 8.06 -9.87
N GLU A 327 -8.22 7.61 -9.94
CA GLU A 327 -9.00 7.65 -11.18
C GLU A 327 -9.78 8.97 -11.34
N TYR A 328 -9.79 9.83 -10.30
CA TYR A 328 -10.40 11.16 -10.36
C TYR A 328 -9.41 12.23 -10.87
N TYR A 329 -9.98 13.38 -11.29
CA TYR A 329 -9.20 14.48 -11.88
C TYR A 329 -9.73 15.87 -11.52
N THR A 330 -10.76 15.95 -10.71
CA THR A 330 -11.42 17.23 -10.39
C THR A 330 -10.97 17.83 -9.06
N SER A 331 -10.18 17.08 -8.28
CA SER A 331 -9.66 17.51 -6.98
C SER A 331 -8.37 18.32 -7.13
N PRO A 332 -8.15 19.36 -6.31
CA PRO A 332 -6.83 20.00 -6.23
C PRO A 332 -5.76 19.01 -5.77
N VAL A 333 -4.61 19.04 -6.41
CA VAL A 333 -3.44 18.21 -6.07
C VAL A 333 -2.23 19.08 -5.79
N ALA A 334 -1.29 18.54 -5.03
CA ALA A 334 -0.04 19.24 -4.68
C ALA A 334 0.97 19.28 -5.83
N TYR A 335 0.83 18.43 -6.83
CA TYR A 335 1.75 18.30 -7.95
C TYR A 335 1.03 18.45 -9.30
N GLN A 336 1.79 18.82 -10.33
CA GLN A 336 1.31 18.97 -11.70
C GLN A 336 2.21 18.14 -12.62
N SER A 337 1.61 17.45 -13.60
CA SER A 337 2.39 16.78 -14.66
C SER A 337 2.82 17.83 -15.70
N ASN A 338 4.14 17.96 -15.89
CA ASN A 338 4.71 18.86 -16.87
C ASN A 338 5.38 18.02 -17.99
N GLY A 339 4.78 17.95 -19.17
CA GLY A 339 5.42 17.31 -20.32
C GLY A 339 4.49 16.43 -21.15
N GLU A 340 5.10 15.61 -22.05
CA GLU A 340 4.36 14.59 -22.79
C GLU A 340 3.77 13.56 -21.81
N ARG A 341 2.50 13.21 -22.03
CA ARG A 341 1.83 12.18 -21.24
C ARG A 341 2.49 10.84 -21.43
N GLN A 342 3.13 10.37 -20.37
CA GLN A 342 3.75 9.05 -20.34
C GLN A 342 2.72 8.00 -19.98
N GLU A 343 2.96 6.76 -20.39
CA GLU A 343 2.13 5.64 -19.95
C GLU A 343 2.33 5.45 -18.43
N PRO A 344 1.28 5.58 -17.59
CA PRO A 344 1.39 5.38 -16.15
C PRO A 344 1.88 3.96 -15.84
N TRP A 345 2.65 3.80 -14.77
CA TRP A 345 3.04 2.46 -14.30
C TRP A 345 1.91 1.78 -13.52
N GLU A 346 0.99 2.53 -12.99
CA GLU A 346 -0.19 2.06 -12.26
C GLU A 346 -1.09 1.19 -13.15
N PRO A 347 -1.62 0.09 -12.60
CA PRO A 347 -2.37 -0.87 -13.43
C PRO A 347 -3.71 -0.34 -13.93
N ASN A 348 -4.32 0.61 -13.22
CA ASN A 348 -5.68 1.12 -13.45
C ASN A 348 -5.73 2.47 -14.19
N ALA A 349 -4.60 2.94 -14.70
CA ALA A 349 -4.54 4.17 -15.52
C ALA A 349 -3.75 3.92 -16.81
N THR A 350 -4.12 4.61 -17.91
CA THR A 350 -3.42 4.52 -19.20
C THR A 350 -3.51 5.83 -19.97
N ALA A 351 -2.46 6.15 -20.73
CA ALA A 351 -2.49 7.22 -21.73
C ALA A 351 -3.15 6.77 -23.05
N LEU A 352 -3.55 5.50 -23.17
CA LEU A 352 -4.23 4.89 -24.31
C LEU A 352 -3.52 5.17 -25.66
N ARG A 353 -2.20 5.17 -25.69
CA ARG A 353 -1.41 5.44 -26.91
C ARG A 353 -1.70 4.43 -28.03
N ASP A 354 -1.95 3.19 -27.67
CA ASP A 354 -2.34 2.11 -28.58
C ASP A 354 -3.48 1.30 -27.95
N PRO A 355 -4.73 1.45 -28.42
CA PRO A 355 -5.87 0.70 -27.87
C PRO A 355 -5.73 -0.83 -27.99
N ALA A 356 -4.89 -1.34 -28.89
CA ALA A 356 -4.63 -2.77 -29.00
C ALA A 356 -3.76 -3.29 -27.84
N LYS A 357 -2.95 -2.41 -27.24
CA LYS A 357 -2.04 -2.69 -26.10
C LYS A 357 -2.56 -2.18 -24.77
N LEU A 358 -3.87 -1.91 -24.66
CA LEU A 358 -4.48 -1.51 -23.39
C LEU A 358 -4.17 -2.53 -22.30
N LYS A 359 -3.65 -2.06 -21.13
CA LYS A 359 -3.20 -2.91 -20.01
C LYS A 359 -4.25 -3.93 -19.57
N TRP A 360 -5.53 -3.54 -19.58
CA TRP A 360 -6.67 -4.39 -19.20
C TRP A 360 -7.51 -4.83 -20.40
N LYS A 361 -6.88 -5.02 -21.56
CA LYS A 361 -7.57 -5.41 -22.79
C LYS A 361 -8.39 -6.71 -22.66
N SER A 362 -7.93 -7.65 -21.84
CA SER A 362 -8.61 -8.92 -21.59
C SER A 362 -9.97 -8.77 -20.90
N HIS A 363 -10.21 -7.68 -20.18
CA HIS A 363 -11.49 -7.37 -19.54
C HIS A 363 -12.48 -6.67 -20.48
N VAL A 364 -11.99 -6.12 -21.59
CA VAL A 364 -12.83 -5.33 -22.51
C VAL A 364 -13.62 -6.26 -23.44
N LYS A 365 -14.94 -6.22 -23.33
CA LYS A 365 -15.84 -7.01 -24.21
C LYS A 365 -15.72 -6.56 -25.66
N ALA A 366 -15.83 -7.50 -26.60
CA ALA A 366 -15.84 -7.20 -28.01
C ALA A 366 -16.96 -6.19 -28.36
N GLY A 367 -16.62 -5.17 -29.17
CA GLY A 367 -17.53 -4.09 -29.51
C GLY A 367 -17.59 -2.91 -28.57
N THR A 368 -16.91 -2.96 -27.39
CA THR A 368 -16.77 -1.79 -26.54
C THR A 368 -15.84 -0.76 -27.21
N PRO A 369 -16.30 0.48 -27.48
CA PRO A 369 -15.46 1.50 -28.11
C PRO A 369 -14.33 1.94 -27.16
N LEU A 370 -13.15 2.22 -27.72
CA LEU A 370 -11.98 2.73 -27.02
C LEU A 370 -11.45 3.97 -27.76
N PRO A 371 -11.53 5.18 -27.20
CA PRO A 371 -12.07 5.53 -25.87
C PRO A 371 -13.56 5.19 -25.70
N THR A 372 -13.97 4.99 -24.43
CA THR A 372 -15.35 4.62 -24.09
C THR A 372 -16.15 5.88 -23.74
N PRO A 373 -17.28 6.16 -24.44
CA PRO A 373 -18.08 7.35 -24.16
C PRO A 373 -18.80 7.25 -22.82
N TRP A 374 -18.86 8.38 -22.11
CA TRP A 374 -19.54 8.53 -20.82
C TRP A 374 -20.03 9.98 -20.65
N PRO A 375 -20.94 10.29 -19.72
CA PRO A 375 -21.51 11.63 -19.57
C PRO A 375 -20.53 12.64 -18.94
N LYS A 376 -19.31 12.76 -19.52
CA LYS A 376 -18.19 13.55 -18.99
C LYS A 376 -18.54 15.03 -18.79
N GLU A 377 -19.17 15.68 -19.78
CA GLU A 377 -19.50 17.13 -19.69
C GLU A 377 -20.44 17.44 -18.52
N ALA A 378 -21.44 16.57 -18.30
CA ALA A 378 -22.37 16.73 -17.18
C ALA A 378 -21.66 16.50 -15.84
N TYR A 379 -20.78 15.49 -15.76
CA TYR A 379 -19.94 15.24 -14.60
C TYR A 379 -19.00 16.42 -14.32
N ASP A 380 -18.27 16.92 -15.32
CA ASP A 380 -17.34 18.05 -15.19
C ASP A 380 -18.04 19.33 -14.72
N SER A 381 -19.26 19.55 -15.19
CA SER A 381 -20.06 20.72 -14.78
C SER A 381 -20.43 20.63 -13.29
N HIS A 382 -20.94 19.47 -12.85
CA HIS A 382 -21.26 19.23 -11.44
C HIS A 382 -20.01 19.31 -10.56
N ALA A 383 -18.93 18.65 -10.97
CA ALA A 383 -17.69 18.60 -10.21
C ALA A 383 -17.07 20.00 -9.97
N ARG A 384 -17.16 20.92 -10.95
CA ARG A 384 -16.71 22.32 -10.77
C ARG A 384 -17.47 23.03 -9.65
N GLU A 385 -18.80 22.91 -9.64
CA GLU A 385 -19.63 23.51 -8.59
C GLU A 385 -19.37 22.86 -7.22
N TYR A 386 -19.26 21.54 -7.18
CA TYR A 386 -18.91 20.81 -5.97
C TYR A 386 -17.55 21.26 -5.39
N GLN A 387 -16.49 21.36 -6.20
CA GLN A 387 -15.17 21.78 -5.73
C GLN A 387 -15.18 23.23 -5.24
N LYS A 388 -15.92 24.12 -5.88
CA LYS A 388 -16.11 25.50 -5.44
C LYS A 388 -16.79 25.56 -4.06
N GLU A 389 -17.86 24.80 -3.87
CA GLU A 389 -18.58 24.70 -2.59
C GLU A 389 -17.69 24.13 -1.49
N ARG A 390 -16.97 23.03 -1.80
CA ARG A 390 -16.01 22.41 -0.90
C ARG A 390 -14.94 23.40 -0.44
N ALA A 391 -14.32 24.11 -1.37
CA ALA A 391 -13.30 25.12 -1.06
C ALA A 391 -13.86 26.25 -0.19
N ALA A 392 -15.08 26.74 -0.47
CA ALA A 392 -15.73 27.78 0.31
C ALA A 392 -16.00 27.33 1.76
N ARG A 393 -16.48 26.10 1.96
CA ARG A 393 -16.71 25.54 3.31
C ARG A 393 -15.39 25.36 4.08
N ARG A 394 -14.34 24.88 3.41
CA ARG A 394 -13.00 24.77 4.02
C ARG A 394 -12.43 26.11 4.44
N ALA A 395 -12.50 27.12 3.59
CA ALA A 395 -12.04 28.48 3.89
C ALA A 395 -12.79 29.12 5.08
N GLN A 396 -14.04 28.71 5.32
CA GLN A 396 -14.85 29.16 6.46
C GLN A 396 -14.69 28.26 7.70
N ASN A 397 -13.84 27.26 7.68
CA ASN A 397 -13.69 26.26 8.75
C ASN A 397 -15.05 25.66 9.19
N ARG A 398 -15.91 25.32 8.22
CA ARG A 398 -17.22 24.71 8.52
C ARG A 398 -17.03 23.33 9.16
N PRO A 399 -17.95 22.90 10.04
CA PRO A 399 -17.89 21.60 10.70
C PRO A 399 -17.77 20.42 9.71
N GLU A 400 -17.05 19.35 10.07
CA GLU A 400 -16.90 18.14 9.24
C GLU A 400 -18.24 17.49 8.89
N SER A 401 -19.26 17.62 9.73
CA SER A 401 -20.61 17.14 9.41
C SER A 401 -21.22 17.81 8.17
N GLU A 402 -20.92 19.08 7.91
CA GLU A 402 -21.34 19.78 6.68
C GLU A 402 -20.53 19.32 5.47
N MET A 403 -19.25 19.03 5.67
CA MET A 403 -18.40 18.42 4.63
C MET A 403 -18.90 17.02 4.28
N SER A 404 -19.23 16.20 5.29
CA SER A 404 -19.79 14.86 5.10
C SER A 404 -21.12 14.91 4.34
N ALA A 405 -22.00 15.86 4.67
CA ALA A 405 -23.26 16.06 3.94
C ALA A 405 -23.03 16.44 2.46
N LEU A 406 -22.04 17.31 2.19
CA LEU A 406 -21.66 17.69 0.83
C LEU A 406 -21.14 16.47 0.05
N PHE A 407 -20.29 15.63 0.66
CA PHE A 407 -19.75 14.42 0.03
C PHE A 407 -20.84 13.39 -0.28
N LYS A 408 -21.82 13.22 0.61
CA LYS A 408 -22.98 12.35 0.38
C LYS A 408 -23.85 12.84 -0.78
N ALA A 409 -24.06 14.15 -0.86
CA ALA A 409 -24.82 14.75 -1.96
C ALA A 409 -24.12 14.61 -3.32
N ASP A 410 -22.79 14.81 -3.35
CA ASP A 410 -21.95 14.63 -4.52
C ASP A 410 -22.00 13.17 -5.03
N LEU A 411 -21.83 12.19 -4.13
CA LEU A 411 -21.92 10.78 -4.47
C LEU A 411 -23.30 10.41 -5.05
N ALA A 412 -24.37 10.84 -4.39
CA ALA A 412 -25.74 10.56 -4.86
C ALA A 412 -26.02 11.17 -6.24
N HIS A 413 -25.51 12.38 -6.51
CA HIS A 413 -25.65 13.02 -7.82
C HIS A 413 -24.88 12.23 -8.90
N THR A 414 -23.65 11.84 -8.60
CA THR A 414 -22.79 11.05 -9.51
C THR A 414 -23.43 9.70 -9.84
N GLU A 415 -23.94 8.99 -8.85
CA GLU A 415 -24.66 7.73 -9.04
C GLU A 415 -25.91 7.91 -9.91
N GLN A 416 -26.69 8.96 -9.70
CA GLN A 416 -27.87 9.27 -10.52
C GLN A 416 -27.47 9.55 -11.97
N LEU A 417 -26.40 10.32 -12.18
CA LEU A 417 -25.87 10.62 -13.51
C LEU A 417 -25.44 9.35 -14.25
N PHE A 418 -24.67 8.51 -13.58
CA PHE A 418 -24.12 7.29 -14.17
C PHE A 418 -25.17 6.20 -14.35
N SER A 419 -26.21 6.17 -13.53
CA SER A 419 -27.29 5.18 -13.65
C SER A 419 -27.96 5.13 -15.04
N LYS A 420 -27.90 6.23 -15.77
CA LYS A 420 -28.50 6.39 -17.11
C LYS A 420 -27.50 6.17 -18.25
N ALA A 421 -26.22 5.96 -17.95
CA ALA A 421 -25.18 5.86 -18.97
C ALA A 421 -25.18 4.46 -19.62
N PRO A 422 -25.16 4.34 -20.96
CA PRO A 422 -25.19 3.04 -21.65
C PRO A 422 -24.03 2.12 -21.27
N GLN A 423 -22.85 2.70 -20.95
CA GLN A 423 -21.62 1.97 -20.64
C GLN A 423 -21.37 1.82 -19.13
N ARG A 424 -22.39 1.99 -18.27
CA ARG A 424 -22.27 2.00 -16.82
C ARG A 424 -21.50 0.79 -16.25
N HIS A 425 -21.68 -0.38 -16.83
CA HIS A 425 -21.10 -1.65 -16.36
C HIS A 425 -20.05 -2.21 -17.32
N ALA A 426 -19.56 -1.38 -18.23
CA ALA A 426 -18.54 -1.79 -19.17
C ALA A 426 -17.15 -1.57 -18.60
N VAL A 427 -16.25 -2.52 -18.81
CA VAL A 427 -14.82 -2.26 -18.76
C VAL A 427 -14.40 -1.67 -20.10
N GLY A 428 -13.76 -0.50 -20.06
CA GLY A 428 -13.42 0.26 -21.27
C GLY A 428 -12.18 1.12 -21.07
N ALA A 429 -12.21 2.33 -21.61
CA ALA A 429 -11.22 3.38 -21.36
C ALA A 429 -11.97 4.72 -21.25
N PHE A 430 -12.33 5.09 -20.03
CA PHE A 430 -13.12 6.28 -19.74
C PHE A 430 -12.17 7.46 -19.49
N GLU A 431 -12.27 8.51 -20.30
CA GLU A 431 -11.39 9.66 -20.21
C GLU A 431 -11.53 10.41 -18.89
N GLY A 432 -10.41 10.80 -18.32
CA GLY A 432 -10.26 11.46 -17.04
C GLY A 432 -9.76 10.47 -15.97
N ALA A 433 -8.48 10.59 -15.61
CA ALA A 433 -7.78 9.82 -14.57
C ALA A 433 -6.47 10.54 -14.22
N ASN A 434 -5.81 10.10 -13.16
CA ASN A 434 -4.47 10.56 -12.77
C ASN A 434 -4.37 12.09 -12.68
N TYR A 435 -5.41 12.72 -12.11
CA TYR A 435 -5.59 14.19 -11.94
C TYR A 435 -5.70 15.00 -13.25
N GLU A 436 -5.75 14.33 -14.39
CA GLU A 436 -5.87 14.96 -15.70
C GLU A 436 -7.25 14.70 -16.31
N SER A 437 -7.96 15.76 -16.67
CA SER A 437 -9.30 15.64 -17.25
C SER A 437 -9.31 15.07 -18.65
N THR A 438 -8.17 15.09 -19.36
CA THR A 438 -8.02 14.62 -20.72
C THR A 438 -6.73 13.84 -20.91
N GLY A 439 -6.75 12.83 -21.81
CA GLY A 439 -5.57 12.10 -22.25
C GLY A 439 -5.07 11.01 -21.31
N PHE A 440 -5.67 10.85 -20.12
CA PHE A 440 -5.56 9.65 -19.33
C PHE A 440 -6.94 9.02 -19.15
N TYR A 441 -6.96 7.71 -18.99
CA TYR A 441 -8.18 6.91 -19.02
C TYR A 441 -8.17 5.91 -17.87
N ARG A 442 -9.36 5.68 -17.27
CA ARG A 442 -9.62 4.70 -16.23
C ARG A 442 -10.44 3.52 -16.77
N PRO A 443 -10.45 2.34 -16.11
CA PRO A 443 -11.06 1.12 -16.64
C PRO A 443 -12.59 1.12 -16.66
N GLU A 444 -13.20 1.63 -15.60
CA GLU A 444 -14.65 1.63 -15.38
C GLU A 444 -15.15 3.02 -15.02
N MET A 445 -16.45 3.22 -15.10
CA MET A 445 -17.05 4.52 -14.83
C MET A 445 -17.00 4.88 -13.35
N GLN A 446 -17.17 3.87 -12.47
CA GLN A 446 -17.11 4.01 -11.01
C GLN A 446 -16.11 3.04 -10.41
N CYS A 447 -15.40 3.50 -9.41
CA CYS A 447 -14.42 2.76 -8.63
C CYS A 447 -14.16 3.52 -7.34
N ILE A 448 -13.78 2.83 -6.25
CA ILE A 448 -13.33 3.48 -5.02
C ILE A 448 -12.15 4.44 -5.27
N MET A 449 -11.35 4.20 -6.33
CA MET A 449 -10.26 5.09 -6.74
C MET A 449 -10.74 6.32 -7.54
N PHE A 450 -12.01 6.36 -7.95
CA PHE A 450 -12.59 7.47 -8.71
C PHE A 450 -13.49 8.36 -7.85
N ASP A 451 -14.39 7.75 -7.11
CA ASP A 451 -15.37 8.42 -6.25
C ASP A 451 -15.45 7.74 -4.87
N ARG A 452 -16.37 8.17 -4.02
CA ARG A 452 -16.55 7.58 -2.67
C ARG A 452 -17.44 6.34 -2.69
N SER A 453 -17.46 5.60 -3.79
CA SER A 453 -18.06 4.26 -3.84
C SER A 453 -17.30 3.28 -2.94
N GLU A 454 -17.92 2.15 -2.62
CA GLU A 454 -17.36 1.16 -1.70
C GLU A 454 -16.75 -0.05 -2.43
N THR A 455 -16.54 0.03 -3.74
CA THR A 455 -16.06 -1.10 -4.55
C THR A 455 -14.93 -0.71 -5.49
N PHE A 456 -13.93 -1.57 -5.57
CA PHE A 456 -12.92 -1.48 -6.62
C PHE A 456 -13.47 -1.98 -7.96
N CYS A 457 -13.11 -1.32 -9.04
CA CYS A 457 -13.33 -1.83 -10.40
C CYS A 457 -12.57 -3.16 -10.63
N SER A 458 -12.94 -3.91 -11.66
CA SER A 458 -12.34 -5.22 -11.93
C SER A 458 -10.83 -5.18 -12.13
N VAL A 459 -10.32 -4.13 -12.77
CA VAL A 459 -8.88 -3.93 -13.00
C VAL A 459 -8.13 -3.62 -11.71
N CYS A 460 -8.72 -2.81 -10.83
CA CYS A 460 -8.16 -2.56 -9.50
C CYS A 460 -8.13 -3.83 -8.65
N GLN A 461 -9.19 -4.66 -8.71
CA GLN A 461 -9.23 -5.95 -8.02
C GLN A 461 -8.13 -6.91 -8.50
N ASP A 462 -7.88 -6.99 -9.80
CA ASP A 462 -6.75 -7.76 -10.36
C ASP A 462 -5.40 -7.19 -9.89
N GLY A 463 -5.32 -5.87 -9.88
CA GLY A 463 -4.16 -5.17 -9.37
C GLY A 463 -3.82 -5.53 -7.92
N ILE A 464 -4.81 -5.53 -7.05
CA ILE A 464 -4.70 -5.94 -5.64
C ILE A 464 -4.35 -7.42 -5.54
N SER A 465 -5.05 -8.29 -6.27
CA SER A 465 -4.82 -9.74 -6.26
C SER A 465 -3.39 -10.10 -6.66
N THR A 466 -2.82 -9.38 -7.64
CA THR A 466 -1.42 -9.55 -8.05
C THR A 466 -0.44 -9.34 -6.90
N ILE A 467 -0.67 -8.34 -6.06
CA ILE A 467 0.19 -8.09 -4.89
C ILE A 467 -0.06 -9.11 -3.78
N ILE A 468 -1.31 -9.50 -3.51
CA ILE A 468 -1.59 -10.60 -2.57
C ILE A 468 -0.83 -11.86 -3.01
N ASP A 469 -0.85 -12.21 -4.29
CA ASP A 469 -0.15 -13.37 -4.82
C ASP A 469 1.38 -13.24 -4.72
N LEU A 470 1.94 -12.03 -4.80
CA LEU A 470 3.37 -11.79 -4.62
C LEU A 470 3.82 -12.08 -3.19
N TYR A 471 2.97 -11.84 -2.18
CA TYR A 471 3.33 -12.00 -0.76
C TYR A 471 2.81 -13.32 -0.17
N ALA A 472 1.54 -13.67 -0.35
CA ALA A 472 0.89 -14.80 0.29
C ALA A 472 0.43 -15.90 -0.67
N GLY A 473 0.41 -15.64 -1.98
CA GLY A 473 -0.20 -16.54 -2.95
C GLY A 473 0.48 -17.91 -3.06
N THR A 474 -0.27 -18.91 -3.40
CA THR A 474 0.27 -20.19 -3.88
C THR A 474 1.09 -19.93 -5.15
N PRO A 475 2.27 -20.53 -5.34
CA PRO A 475 3.02 -20.37 -6.60
C PRO A 475 2.08 -20.63 -7.78
N LYS A 476 2.05 -19.72 -8.75
CA LYS A 476 1.34 -19.97 -10.02
C LYS A 476 1.90 -21.27 -10.59
N ARG A 477 1.06 -22.30 -10.73
CA ARG A 477 1.41 -23.58 -11.33
C ARG A 477 1.67 -23.43 -12.82
#